data_f157e047cecbd6dad28aa5c33ce4a67f
#
_entry.id   f157e047cecbd6dad28aa5c33ce4a67f
#
_cell.length_a   1.000
_cell.length_b   1.000
_cell.length_c   1.000
_cell.angle_alpha   90.00
_cell.angle_beta   90.00
_cell.angle_gamma   90.00
#
_symmetry.space_group_name_H-M   'P 1'
#
loop_
_entity.id
_entity.type
_entity.pdbx_description
1 polymer ?
#
loop_
_entity_poly.entity_id
_entity_poly.type
_entity_poly.pdbx_seq_one_letter_code
_entity_poly.pdbx_strand_id
1 'polypeptide(L)'
;MALITKKIKGTEDVLPKESYKWQFVEKIMREEARSYGFREIRTPVFEHTELFARGVGQTTDVVQKEMYTFDTKGGESVTLRPEGTAGAARAVLEHALENEGLPIKASYFVSCYRYEKPQAGRLREFHQFGIEEYGTQDPVADAELISLASSVINRLQLDSVHLQINSIGCPTCRAEYHKALKSYFEGYKDKLCDTCLSRLDKNLVRILDCKSPICSEIAKDAPKITDYLCDECRNHFDAVQKYLDAAGIEYTVDPTIVRGLDYYTKTVFEFVTDCIGAQGTVCGGGRYDGLIEELGGKHLPSLGFAMGMERLLMVMDKQGIEIPDNDECMLYIATMGDAAKVKAFELIKQVRSCGMIAETDVIGRGLRAQMKYADKIDARYSIVLGDNEIEQNTAKVKNMETGETAEVTLDGHFMEKFIEIQLSDEQKNK
;
A
#
# COMPACT_ATOMS: atom_id res chain seq x y z
N MET A 1 17.85 -25.00 21.01
CA MET A 1 17.42 -23.99 22.01
C MET A 1 16.06 -23.45 21.58
N ALA A 2 15.13 -23.26 22.52
CA ALA A 2 13.87 -22.57 22.22
C ALA A 2 14.13 -21.06 22.08
N LEU A 3 13.45 -20.41 21.13
CA LEU A 3 13.48 -18.94 21.00
C LEU A 3 12.91 -18.31 22.28
N ILE A 4 13.51 -17.22 22.74
CA ILE A 4 13.03 -16.44 23.90
C ILE A 4 11.66 -15.82 23.54
N THR A 5 11.52 -15.29 22.32
CA THR A 5 10.28 -14.67 21.84
C THR A 5 10.01 -15.05 20.40
N LYS A 6 8.75 -14.93 19.98
CA LYS A 6 8.31 -15.02 18.59
C LYS A 6 7.51 -13.76 18.25
N LYS A 7 7.28 -13.50 16.96
CA LYS A 7 6.42 -12.38 16.51
C LYS A 7 5.05 -12.45 17.18
N ILE A 8 4.45 -11.27 17.40
CA ILE A 8 3.11 -11.15 17.95
C ILE A 8 2.09 -11.65 16.92
N LYS A 9 1.04 -12.32 17.38
CA LYS A 9 -0.02 -12.80 16.49
C LYS A 9 -0.69 -11.64 15.76
N GLY A 10 -0.71 -11.70 14.44
CA GLY A 10 -1.26 -10.66 13.57
C GLY A 10 -0.24 -9.61 13.12
N THR A 11 1.06 -9.83 13.39
CA THR A 11 2.16 -9.12 12.75
C THR A 11 2.96 -10.05 11.86
N GLU A 12 3.58 -9.55 10.81
CA GLU A 12 4.39 -10.33 9.88
C GLU A 12 5.73 -9.65 9.63
N ASP A 13 6.80 -10.46 9.53
CA ASP A 13 8.11 -9.97 9.11
C ASP A 13 8.17 -9.99 7.58
N VAL A 14 8.61 -8.91 6.96
CA VAL A 14 8.98 -8.89 5.55
C VAL A 14 10.45 -9.29 5.42
N LEU A 15 10.69 -10.52 4.99
CA LEU A 15 12.04 -11.07 4.90
C LEU A 15 12.78 -10.59 3.65
N PRO A 16 14.13 -10.64 3.62
CA PRO A 16 14.93 -10.20 2.48
C PRO A 16 14.50 -10.80 1.12
N LYS A 17 14.02 -12.05 1.13
CA LYS A 17 13.52 -12.72 -0.08
C LYS A 17 12.17 -12.20 -0.60
N GLU A 18 11.45 -11.41 0.19
CA GLU A 18 10.13 -10.87 -0.13
C GLU A 18 10.14 -9.35 -0.24
N SER A 19 11.18 -8.69 0.27
CA SER A 19 11.25 -7.23 0.35
C SER A 19 11.25 -6.56 -1.02
N TYR A 20 11.83 -7.18 -2.05
CA TYR A 20 11.83 -6.65 -3.42
C TYR A 20 10.41 -6.47 -3.98
N LYS A 21 9.46 -7.35 -3.60
CA LYS A 21 8.05 -7.24 -4.00
C LYS A 21 7.39 -5.99 -3.43
N TRP A 22 7.68 -5.68 -2.17
CA TRP A 22 7.23 -4.47 -1.51
C TRP A 22 7.80 -3.23 -2.18
N GLN A 23 9.12 -3.21 -2.40
CA GLN A 23 9.82 -2.11 -3.05
C GLN A 23 9.31 -1.85 -4.47
N PHE A 24 8.99 -2.90 -5.22
CA PHE A 24 8.39 -2.80 -6.56
C PHE A 24 7.03 -2.09 -6.52
N VAL A 25 6.13 -2.52 -5.63
CA VAL A 25 4.80 -1.92 -5.49
C VAL A 25 4.91 -0.48 -4.98
N GLU A 26 5.73 -0.24 -3.96
CA GLU A 26 5.98 1.11 -3.44
C GLU A 26 6.55 2.06 -4.50
N LYS A 27 7.45 1.59 -5.35
CA LYS A 27 8.02 2.37 -6.45
C LYS A 27 6.93 2.82 -7.41
N ILE A 28 6.07 1.92 -7.86
CA ILE A 28 4.94 2.24 -8.76
C ILE A 28 4.03 3.29 -8.10
N MET A 29 3.65 3.09 -6.85
CA MET A 29 2.78 4.03 -6.13
C MET A 29 3.40 5.42 -5.96
N ARG A 30 4.70 5.51 -5.67
CA ARG A 30 5.42 6.79 -5.56
C ARG A 30 5.50 7.51 -6.92
N GLU A 31 5.74 6.77 -7.98
CA GLU A 31 5.78 7.31 -9.34
C GLU A 31 4.41 7.87 -9.75
N GLU A 32 3.33 7.13 -9.48
CA GLU A 32 1.97 7.58 -9.75
C GLU A 32 1.61 8.82 -8.91
N ALA A 33 1.79 8.78 -7.61
CA ALA A 33 1.55 9.95 -6.75
C ALA A 33 2.28 11.20 -7.27
N ARG A 34 3.55 11.04 -7.66
CA ARG A 34 4.34 12.12 -8.22
C ARG A 34 3.79 12.66 -9.54
N SER A 35 3.32 11.78 -10.43
CA SER A 35 2.77 12.18 -11.74
C SER A 35 1.51 13.01 -11.62
N TYR A 36 0.72 12.79 -10.54
CA TYR A 36 -0.47 13.57 -10.18
C TYR A 36 -0.17 14.78 -9.28
N GLY A 37 1.11 15.08 -9.00
CA GLY A 37 1.56 16.23 -8.23
C GLY A 37 1.52 16.06 -6.71
N PHE A 38 1.27 14.86 -6.20
CA PHE A 38 1.30 14.58 -4.76
C PHE A 38 2.72 14.48 -4.23
N ARG A 39 2.93 14.99 -3.01
CA ARG A 39 4.21 14.95 -2.31
C ARG A 39 4.11 14.15 -1.02
N GLU A 40 5.18 13.44 -0.68
CA GLU A 40 5.19 12.61 0.52
C GLU A 40 5.15 13.46 1.79
N ILE A 41 4.22 13.09 2.71
CA ILE A 41 4.15 13.57 4.09
C ILE A 41 4.44 12.39 5.03
N ARG A 42 5.18 12.62 6.10
CA ARG A 42 5.46 11.61 7.12
C ARG A 42 4.97 12.10 8.47
N THR A 43 4.03 11.37 9.04
CA THR A 43 3.44 11.67 10.35
C THR A 43 3.96 10.71 11.42
N PRO A 44 3.90 11.05 12.71
CA PRO A 44 4.27 10.13 13.81
C PRO A 44 3.45 8.84 13.80
N VAL A 45 4.04 7.78 14.36
CA VAL A 45 3.38 6.46 14.51
C VAL A 45 2.25 6.50 15.54
N PHE A 46 2.37 7.33 16.56
CA PHE A 46 1.36 7.53 17.60
C PHE A 46 0.99 9.00 17.70
N GLU A 47 -0.27 9.23 18.02
CA GLU A 47 -0.88 10.55 18.16
C GLU A 47 -1.70 10.57 19.46
N HIS A 48 -2.14 11.75 19.88
CA HIS A 48 -3.12 11.85 20.97
C HIS A 48 -4.36 11.04 20.63
N THR A 49 -4.87 10.28 21.59
CA THR A 49 -6.04 9.42 21.41
C THR A 49 -7.25 10.20 20.91
N GLU A 50 -7.39 11.46 21.34
CA GLU A 50 -8.49 12.35 20.95
C GLU A 50 -8.53 12.62 19.44
N LEU A 51 -7.37 12.65 18.74
CA LEU A 51 -7.32 12.82 17.30
C LEU A 51 -8.14 11.76 16.58
N PHE A 52 -7.95 10.50 16.95
CA PHE A 52 -8.67 9.39 16.31
C PHE A 52 -10.11 9.29 16.80
N ALA A 53 -10.37 9.58 18.08
CA ALA A 53 -11.72 9.57 18.63
C ALA A 53 -12.65 10.59 17.93
N ARG A 54 -12.14 11.77 17.59
CA ARG A 54 -12.86 12.78 16.82
C ARG A 54 -12.84 12.49 15.32
N GLY A 55 -11.67 12.33 14.74
CA GLY A 55 -11.48 12.23 13.30
C GLY A 55 -12.03 10.95 12.69
N VAL A 56 -11.98 9.81 13.37
CA VAL A 56 -12.44 8.51 12.84
C VAL A 56 -13.93 8.25 13.18
N GLY A 57 -14.42 8.83 14.27
CA GLY A 57 -15.78 8.71 14.74
C GLY A 57 -15.92 7.75 15.93
N GLN A 58 -16.52 8.26 17.03
CA GLN A 58 -16.68 7.52 18.28
C GLN A 58 -17.56 6.26 18.17
N THR A 59 -18.38 6.16 17.13
CA THR A 59 -19.30 5.03 16.91
C THR A 59 -18.70 3.88 16.12
N THR A 60 -17.49 4.08 15.58
CA THR A 60 -16.81 3.07 14.75
C THR A 60 -16.22 1.94 15.58
N ASP A 61 -16.18 0.73 15.03
CA ASP A 61 -15.54 -0.42 15.70
C ASP A 61 -14.04 -0.15 15.94
N VAL A 62 -13.40 0.61 15.05
CA VAL A 62 -11.99 1.01 15.16
C VAL A 62 -11.74 1.74 16.47
N VAL A 63 -12.51 2.80 16.76
CA VAL A 63 -12.35 3.59 17.98
C VAL A 63 -12.80 2.82 19.23
N GLN A 64 -13.89 2.06 19.13
CA GLN A 64 -14.46 1.39 20.31
C GLN A 64 -13.68 0.15 20.77
N LYS A 65 -13.00 -0.56 19.86
CA LYS A 65 -12.49 -1.93 20.15
C LYS A 65 -11.12 -2.23 19.60
N GLU A 66 -10.63 -1.46 18.58
CA GLU A 66 -9.49 -1.89 17.79
C GLU A 66 -8.25 -1.01 17.98
N MET A 67 -8.33 0.12 18.68
CA MET A 67 -7.17 0.99 18.94
C MET A 67 -6.21 0.38 19.96
N TYR A 68 -4.89 0.55 19.70
CA TYR A 68 -3.82 0.32 20.66
C TYR A 68 -3.54 1.62 21.40
N THR A 69 -4.16 1.79 22.56
CA THR A 69 -4.06 3.01 23.38
C THR A 69 -3.26 2.73 24.65
N PHE A 70 -2.40 3.67 25.04
CA PHE A 70 -1.62 3.62 26.27
C PHE A 70 -1.31 5.02 26.79
N ASP A 71 -0.98 5.13 28.06
CA ASP A 71 -0.57 6.39 28.66
C ASP A 71 0.94 6.55 28.60
N THR A 72 1.42 7.74 28.25
CA THR A 72 2.83 8.11 28.35
C THR A 72 3.24 8.25 29.81
N LYS A 73 4.54 8.29 30.08
CA LYS A 73 5.05 8.59 31.46
C LYS A 73 4.60 9.96 31.97
N GLY A 74 4.22 10.88 31.08
CA GLY A 74 3.68 12.19 31.42
C GLY A 74 2.17 12.20 31.68
N GLY A 75 1.47 11.06 31.52
CA GLY A 75 0.04 10.92 31.73
C GLY A 75 -0.83 11.31 30.54
N GLU A 76 -0.22 11.46 29.36
CA GLU A 76 -0.95 11.73 28.12
C GLU A 76 -1.45 10.42 27.50
N SER A 77 -2.73 10.37 27.11
CA SER A 77 -3.28 9.23 26.39
C SER A 77 -2.92 9.30 24.92
N VAL A 78 -2.22 8.29 24.41
CA VAL A 78 -1.76 8.18 23.03
C VAL A 78 -2.18 6.86 22.42
N THR A 79 -2.35 6.86 21.10
CA THR A 79 -2.83 5.71 20.33
C THR A 79 -1.91 5.47 19.13
N LEU A 80 -1.51 4.23 18.90
CA LEU A 80 -0.87 3.85 17.63
C LEU A 80 -1.88 4.09 16.50
N ARG A 81 -1.46 4.79 15.44
CA ARG A 81 -2.36 5.18 14.35
C ARG A 81 -3.09 3.97 13.73
N PRO A 82 -4.43 3.95 13.74
CA PRO A 82 -5.21 2.91 13.10
C PRO A 82 -5.43 3.16 11.60
N GLU A 83 -5.07 4.36 11.12
CA GLU A 83 -5.15 4.83 9.74
C GLU A 83 -4.27 6.09 9.55
N GLY A 84 -4.07 6.55 8.31
CA GLY A 84 -3.16 7.67 8.03
C GLY A 84 -3.81 9.04 7.91
N THR A 85 -5.10 9.10 7.54
CA THR A 85 -5.82 10.33 7.17
C THR A 85 -5.87 11.36 8.29
N ALA A 86 -6.23 10.94 9.51
CA ALA A 86 -6.33 11.85 10.66
C ALA A 86 -4.97 12.49 11.01
N GLY A 87 -3.89 11.69 10.95
CA GLY A 87 -2.54 12.21 11.17
C GLY A 87 -2.10 13.22 10.10
N ALA A 88 -2.44 12.95 8.83
CA ALA A 88 -2.18 13.89 7.73
C ALA A 88 -2.99 15.17 7.89
N ALA A 89 -4.28 15.08 8.21
CA ALA A 89 -5.17 16.22 8.47
C ALA A 89 -4.66 17.08 9.64
N ARG A 90 -4.23 16.46 10.76
CA ARG A 90 -3.63 17.17 11.89
C ARG A 90 -2.36 17.91 11.46
N ALA A 91 -1.50 17.28 10.65
CA ALA A 91 -0.27 17.93 10.18
C ALA A 91 -0.56 19.14 9.29
N VAL A 92 -1.56 19.04 8.40
CA VAL A 92 -2.01 20.18 7.58
C VAL A 92 -2.44 21.36 8.45
N LEU A 93 -3.23 21.07 9.51
CA LEU A 93 -3.71 22.11 10.44
C LEU A 93 -2.57 22.70 11.28
N GLU A 94 -1.76 21.86 11.92
CA GLU A 94 -0.72 22.31 12.84
C GLU A 94 0.34 23.17 12.15
N HIS A 95 0.65 22.84 10.90
CA HIS A 95 1.63 23.60 10.10
C HIS A 95 1.01 24.67 9.21
N ALA A 96 -0.33 24.85 9.28
CA ALA A 96 -1.08 25.83 8.49
C ALA A 96 -0.73 25.78 6.98
N LEU A 97 -0.66 24.55 6.43
CA LEU A 97 -0.20 24.33 5.05
C LEU A 97 -1.11 24.99 4.01
N GLU A 98 -2.38 25.27 4.36
CA GLU A 98 -3.30 26.04 3.51
C GLU A 98 -2.79 27.44 3.14
N ASN A 99 -1.88 27.99 3.93
CA ASN A 99 -1.28 29.29 3.63
C ASN A 99 -0.21 29.23 2.52
N GLU A 100 0.30 28.03 2.20
CA GLU A 100 1.26 27.84 1.12
C GLU A 100 0.60 27.75 -0.25
N GLY A 101 -0.72 27.53 -0.30
CA GLY A 101 -1.53 27.43 -1.50
C GLY A 101 -2.45 26.21 -1.53
N LEU A 102 -3.52 26.30 -2.32
CA LEU A 102 -4.50 25.23 -2.49
C LEU A 102 -4.54 24.78 -3.97
N PRO A 103 -4.84 23.49 -4.25
CA PRO A 103 -5.03 22.42 -3.29
C PRO A 103 -3.72 21.92 -2.68
N ILE A 104 -3.79 21.37 -1.44
CA ILE A 104 -2.67 20.66 -0.82
C ILE A 104 -2.79 19.20 -1.23
N LYS A 105 -1.75 18.64 -1.86
CA LYS A 105 -1.70 17.25 -2.34
C LYS A 105 -0.62 16.47 -1.57
N ALA A 106 -1.03 15.56 -0.70
CA ALA A 106 -0.15 14.76 0.15
C ALA A 106 -0.30 13.26 -0.11
N SER A 107 0.83 12.54 -0.07
CA SER A 107 0.86 11.08 -0.12
C SER A 107 1.68 10.51 1.04
N TYR A 108 1.40 9.29 1.47
CA TYR A 108 2.16 8.65 2.54
C TYR A 108 2.23 7.13 2.40
N PHE A 109 3.28 6.55 2.99
CA PHE A 109 3.38 5.13 3.31
C PHE A 109 3.48 4.99 4.82
N VAL A 110 2.53 4.29 5.43
CA VAL A 110 2.44 4.19 6.88
C VAL A 110 2.08 2.78 7.34
N SER A 111 2.73 2.34 8.44
CA SER A 111 2.23 1.20 9.21
C SER A 111 1.05 1.65 10.06
N CYS A 112 -0.02 0.87 10.05
CA CYS A 112 -1.24 1.08 10.83
C CYS A 112 -1.46 -0.08 11.79
N TYR A 113 -2.16 0.18 12.90
CA TYR A 113 -2.31 -0.78 13.99
C TYR A 113 -3.77 -0.90 14.42
N ARG A 114 -4.33 -2.14 14.32
CA ARG A 114 -5.69 -2.41 14.78
C ARG A 114 -5.76 -3.74 15.52
N TYR A 115 -6.38 -3.75 16.69
CA TYR A 115 -6.57 -4.96 17.49
C TYR A 115 -7.71 -5.82 16.93
N GLU A 116 -7.54 -6.27 15.70
CA GLU A 116 -8.51 -7.12 15.02
C GLU A 116 -8.21 -8.62 15.21
N LYS A 117 -9.22 -9.46 14.89
CA LYS A 117 -9.00 -10.91 14.77
C LYS A 117 -8.21 -11.18 13.49
N PRO A 118 -6.95 -11.65 13.59
CA PRO A 118 -6.12 -11.87 12.41
C PRO A 118 -6.70 -12.93 11.49
N GLN A 119 -6.68 -12.65 10.19
CA GLN A 119 -7.03 -13.55 9.10
C GLN A 119 -6.31 -13.12 7.82
N ALA A 120 -6.41 -13.88 6.73
CA ALA A 120 -5.81 -13.51 5.45
C ALA A 120 -6.24 -12.10 5.02
N GLY A 121 -5.29 -11.23 4.72
CA GLY A 121 -5.53 -9.84 4.34
C GLY A 121 -6.02 -8.90 5.46
N ARG A 122 -6.00 -9.37 6.73
CA ARG A 122 -6.37 -8.57 7.91
C ARG A 122 -5.41 -8.85 9.06
N LEU A 123 -4.45 -7.98 9.22
CA LEU A 123 -3.40 -8.04 10.22
C LEU A 123 -3.62 -7.00 11.33
N ARG A 124 -2.90 -7.14 12.43
CA ARG A 124 -2.88 -6.15 13.53
C ARG A 124 -1.91 -5.01 13.26
N GLU A 125 -0.83 -5.30 12.57
CA GLU A 125 0.04 -4.33 11.92
C GLU A 125 -0.09 -4.55 10.42
N PHE A 126 -0.42 -3.49 9.68
CA PHE A 126 -0.59 -3.52 8.24
C PHE A 126 -0.13 -2.20 7.63
N HIS A 127 0.15 -2.18 6.34
CA HIS A 127 0.72 -1.03 5.67
C HIS A 127 -0.26 -0.41 4.68
N GLN A 128 -0.32 0.91 4.69
CA GLN A 128 -1.15 1.69 3.78
C GLN A 128 -0.30 2.65 2.95
N PHE A 129 -0.56 2.66 1.66
CA PHE A 129 -0.33 3.81 0.81
C PHE A 129 -1.57 4.68 0.82
N GLY A 130 -1.43 5.96 1.16
CA GLY A 130 -2.53 6.91 1.21
C GLY A 130 -2.26 8.16 0.40
N ILE A 131 -3.35 8.73 -0.12
CA ILE A 131 -3.42 9.97 -0.89
C ILE A 131 -4.47 10.85 -0.24
N GLU A 132 -4.12 12.09 0.04
CA GLU A 132 -5.02 13.08 0.63
C GLU A 132 -4.92 14.41 -0.12
N GLU A 133 -6.06 14.99 -0.46
CA GLU A 133 -6.15 16.31 -1.09
C GLU A 133 -7.07 17.22 -0.29
N TYR A 134 -6.61 18.45 -0.05
CA TYR A 134 -7.32 19.42 0.78
C TYR A 134 -7.52 20.73 0.00
N GLY A 135 -8.70 21.33 0.15
CA GLY A 135 -8.99 22.67 -0.33
C GLY A 135 -9.72 22.76 -1.67
N THR A 136 -10.36 21.66 -2.12
CA THR A 136 -11.18 21.68 -3.33
C THR A 136 -12.56 21.05 -3.12
N GLN A 137 -13.60 21.68 -3.69
CA GLN A 137 -14.97 21.13 -3.73
C GLN A 137 -15.34 20.61 -5.12
N ASP A 138 -14.50 20.85 -6.12
CA ASP A 138 -14.80 20.49 -7.50
C ASP A 138 -14.81 18.98 -7.68
N PRO A 139 -15.85 18.40 -8.32
CA PRO A 139 -15.93 16.96 -8.58
C PRO A 139 -14.80 16.40 -9.46
N VAL A 140 -14.07 17.24 -10.16
CA VAL A 140 -12.88 16.82 -10.93
C VAL A 140 -11.81 16.24 -10.03
N ALA A 141 -11.67 16.74 -8.80
CA ALA A 141 -10.70 16.21 -7.84
C ALA A 141 -11.06 14.78 -7.39
N ASP A 142 -12.37 14.48 -7.20
CA ASP A 142 -12.82 13.11 -6.92
C ASP A 142 -12.44 12.16 -8.06
N ALA A 143 -12.65 12.58 -9.30
CA ALA A 143 -12.29 11.79 -10.48
C ALA A 143 -10.76 11.66 -10.63
N GLU A 144 -9.97 12.72 -10.33
CA GLU A 144 -8.51 12.68 -10.34
C GLU A 144 -7.96 11.64 -9.33
N LEU A 145 -8.50 11.61 -8.10
CA LEU A 145 -8.11 10.62 -7.10
C LEU A 145 -8.43 9.19 -7.54
N ILE A 146 -9.64 8.97 -8.07
CA ILE A 146 -10.04 7.66 -8.60
C ILE A 146 -9.15 7.27 -9.78
N SER A 147 -8.81 8.20 -10.65
CA SER A 147 -7.90 7.98 -11.78
C SER A 147 -6.50 7.57 -11.31
N LEU A 148 -5.95 8.23 -10.28
CA LEU A 148 -4.67 7.84 -9.69
C LEU A 148 -4.72 6.41 -9.14
N ALA A 149 -5.78 6.08 -8.38
CA ALA A 149 -5.96 4.74 -7.83
C ALA A 149 -6.08 3.69 -8.95
N SER A 150 -6.85 3.98 -10.00
CA SER A 150 -7.00 3.13 -11.20
C SER A 150 -5.67 2.93 -11.92
N SER A 151 -4.86 3.99 -12.07
CA SER A 151 -3.53 3.91 -12.68
C SER A 151 -2.59 2.98 -11.92
N VAL A 152 -2.58 3.04 -10.58
CA VAL A 152 -1.81 2.11 -9.74
C VAL A 152 -2.28 0.66 -10.00
N ILE A 153 -3.59 0.41 -9.96
CA ILE A 153 -4.17 -0.93 -10.20
C ILE A 153 -3.78 -1.47 -11.58
N ASN A 154 -3.89 -0.64 -12.62
CA ASN A 154 -3.54 -1.02 -13.99
C ASN A 154 -2.03 -1.29 -14.16
N ARG A 155 -1.16 -0.46 -13.58
CA ARG A 155 0.29 -0.67 -13.62
C ARG A 155 0.74 -1.92 -12.86
N LEU A 156 0.01 -2.31 -11.82
CA LEU A 156 0.21 -3.57 -11.11
C LEU A 156 -0.45 -4.76 -11.82
N GLN A 157 -1.12 -4.55 -12.96
CA GLN A 157 -1.80 -5.58 -13.76
C GLN A 157 -2.88 -6.36 -12.97
N LEU A 158 -3.62 -5.67 -12.10
CA LEU A 158 -4.62 -6.29 -11.22
C LEU A 158 -6.00 -6.39 -11.91
N ASP A 159 -6.10 -7.20 -12.96
CA ASP A 159 -7.30 -7.31 -13.81
C ASP A 159 -8.56 -7.81 -13.06
N SER A 160 -8.38 -8.50 -11.93
CA SER A 160 -9.50 -8.96 -11.09
C SER A 160 -10.04 -7.88 -10.15
N VAL A 161 -9.50 -6.67 -10.17
CA VAL A 161 -9.90 -5.57 -9.29
C VAL A 161 -10.83 -4.63 -10.05
N HIS A 162 -12.01 -4.38 -9.49
CA HIS A 162 -13.07 -3.56 -10.12
C HIS A 162 -13.39 -2.35 -9.26
N LEU A 163 -13.65 -1.22 -9.92
CA LEU A 163 -14.06 0.01 -9.26
C LEU A 163 -15.57 0.03 -9.02
N GLN A 164 -15.93 0.30 -7.77
CA GLN A 164 -17.29 0.61 -7.35
C GLN A 164 -17.34 2.02 -6.78
N ILE A 165 -18.33 2.81 -7.18
CA ILE A 165 -18.53 4.18 -6.71
C ILE A 165 -19.94 4.35 -6.13
N ASN A 166 -20.07 5.29 -5.18
CA ASN A 166 -21.37 5.70 -4.64
C ASN A 166 -21.32 7.17 -4.21
N SER A 167 -22.48 7.75 -4.00
CA SER A 167 -22.61 9.00 -3.24
C SER A 167 -23.42 8.76 -1.98
N ILE A 168 -22.81 9.04 -0.82
CA ILE A 168 -23.50 8.99 0.48
C ILE A 168 -24.16 10.32 0.86
N GLY A 169 -24.13 11.28 -0.06
CA GLY A 169 -24.75 12.60 0.10
C GLY A 169 -24.13 13.47 1.19
N CYS A 170 -24.71 14.65 1.37
CA CYS A 170 -24.39 15.57 2.46
C CYS A 170 -25.22 15.23 3.74
N PRO A 171 -25.00 15.91 4.86
CA PRO A 171 -25.80 15.69 6.08
C PRO A 171 -27.31 15.80 5.86
N THR A 172 -27.78 16.73 5.00
CA THR A 172 -29.21 16.88 4.66
C THR A 172 -29.75 15.64 3.93
N CYS A 173 -29.05 15.16 2.91
CA CYS A 173 -29.41 13.93 2.19
C CYS A 173 -29.50 12.74 3.14
N ARG A 174 -28.50 12.60 4.02
CA ARG A 174 -28.43 11.50 5.00
C ARG A 174 -29.58 11.55 6.00
N ALA A 175 -30.01 12.74 6.44
CA ALA A 175 -31.12 12.88 7.37
C ALA A 175 -32.42 12.31 6.80
N GLU A 176 -32.75 12.62 5.54
CA GLU A 176 -33.94 12.11 4.86
C GLU A 176 -33.82 10.60 4.57
N TYR A 177 -32.66 10.17 4.07
CA TYR A 177 -32.37 8.77 3.83
C TYR A 177 -32.49 7.91 5.10
N HIS A 178 -31.93 8.39 6.23
CA HIS A 178 -32.00 7.67 7.50
C HIS A 178 -33.46 7.48 7.98
N LYS A 179 -34.35 8.46 7.76
CA LYS A 179 -35.77 8.31 8.09
C LYS A 179 -36.42 7.19 7.26
N ALA A 180 -36.16 7.19 5.96
CA ALA A 180 -36.69 6.17 5.07
C ALA A 180 -36.12 4.77 5.37
N LEU A 181 -34.81 4.68 5.59
CA LEU A 181 -34.11 3.44 5.90
C LEU A 181 -34.56 2.86 7.26
N LYS A 182 -34.75 3.73 8.27
CA LYS A 182 -35.24 3.32 9.60
C LYS A 182 -36.65 2.76 9.50
N SER A 183 -37.54 3.46 8.83
CA SER A 183 -38.93 3.01 8.60
C SER A 183 -38.97 1.66 7.89
N TYR A 184 -38.09 1.47 6.88
CA TYR A 184 -37.97 0.21 6.17
C TYR A 184 -37.57 -0.95 7.07
N PHE A 185 -36.46 -0.83 7.81
CA PHE A 185 -35.94 -1.91 8.66
C PHE A 185 -36.81 -2.16 9.90
N GLU A 186 -37.53 -1.16 10.41
CA GLU A 186 -38.55 -1.35 11.49
C GLU A 186 -39.65 -2.31 11.04
N GLY A 187 -40.03 -2.31 9.76
CA GLY A 187 -40.98 -3.28 9.19
C GLY A 187 -40.48 -4.73 9.18
N TYR A 188 -39.18 -4.94 9.33
CA TYR A 188 -38.54 -6.28 9.38
C TYR A 188 -37.88 -6.61 10.71
N LYS A 189 -38.18 -5.85 11.78
CA LYS A 189 -37.54 -5.95 13.11
C LYS A 189 -37.45 -7.38 13.62
N ASP A 190 -38.52 -8.17 13.45
CA ASP A 190 -38.61 -9.55 13.95
C ASP A 190 -37.74 -10.55 13.17
N LYS A 191 -37.20 -10.14 12.02
CA LYS A 191 -36.36 -10.97 11.14
C LYS A 191 -34.87 -10.58 11.18
N LEU A 192 -34.54 -9.43 11.79
CA LEU A 192 -33.17 -8.98 11.88
C LEU A 192 -32.38 -9.77 12.93
N CYS A 193 -31.08 -10.01 12.67
CA CYS A 193 -30.18 -10.59 13.67
C CYS A 193 -29.93 -9.61 14.83
N ASP A 194 -29.50 -10.12 16.00
CA ASP A 194 -29.28 -9.32 17.23
C ASP A 194 -28.35 -8.12 16.98
N THR A 195 -27.31 -8.30 16.17
CA THR A 195 -26.41 -7.22 15.80
C THR A 195 -27.14 -6.13 15.03
N CYS A 196 -27.97 -6.49 14.04
CA CYS A 196 -28.75 -5.53 13.27
C CYS A 196 -29.85 -4.84 14.09
N LEU A 197 -30.47 -5.56 15.03
CA LEU A 197 -31.39 -4.97 15.98
C LEU A 197 -30.71 -3.86 16.80
N SER A 198 -29.50 -4.10 17.28
CA SER A 198 -28.76 -3.07 18.02
C SER A 198 -28.30 -1.90 17.14
N ARG A 199 -28.15 -2.11 15.82
CA ARG A 199 -27.74 -1.10 14.82
C ARG A 199 -28.88 -0.16 14.42
N LEU A 200 -30.13 -0.55 14.58
CA LEU A 200 -31.30 0.28 14.25
C LEU A 200 -31.24 1.67 14.86
N ASP A 201 -30.72 1.79 16.08
CA ASP A 201 -30.66 3.05 16.82
C ASP A 201 -29.24 3.65 16.87
N LYS A 202 -28.18 2.86 16.57
CA LYS A 202 -26.79 3.32 16.71
C LYS A 202 -26.10 3.62 15.39
N ASN A 203 -26.23 2.71 14.41
CA ASN A 203 -25.57 2.84 13.12
C ASN A 203 -26.36 2.09 12.04
N LEU A 204 -27.47 2.69 11.65
CA LEU A 204 -28.47 2.10 10.77
C LEU A 204 -27.93 1.63 9.43
N VAL A 205 -27.06 2.43 8.79
CA VAL A 205 -26.46 2.10 7.47
C VAL A 205 -25.61 0.83 7.49
N ARG A 206 -25.06 0.46 8.66
CA ARG A 206 -24.32 -0.80 8.80
C ARG A 206 -25.17 -2.06 8.71
N ILE A 207 -26.49 -1.94 8.66
CA ILE A 207 -27.38 -3.08 8.41
C ILE A 207 -27.26 -3.52 6.95
N LEU A 208 -26.98 -2.58 6.02
CA LEU A 208 -26.79 -2.86 4.59
C LEU A 208 -25.60 -3.78 4.33
N ASP A 209 -24.55 -3.72 5.16
CA ASP A 209 -23.35 -4.57 5.05
C ASP A 209 -23.40 -5.80 6.00
N CYS A 210 -24.58 -6.22 6.42
CA CYS A 210 -24.71 -7.38 7.31
C CYS A 210 -24.43 -8.68 6.55
N LYS A 211 -23.57 -9.53 7.10
CA LYS A 211 -23.20 -10.84 6.53
C LYS A 211 -24.20 -11.97 6.87
N SER A 212 -25.23 -11.70 7.70
CA SER A 212 -26.30 -12.65 7.95
C SER A 212 -27.15 -12.82 6.69
N PRO A 213 -27.39 -14.06 6.20
CA PRO A 213 -28.15 -14.30 4.97
C PRO A 213 -29.53 -13.61 4.95
N ILE A 214 -30.25 -13.65 6.09
CA ILE A 214 -31.57 -13.03 6.21
C ILE A 214 -31.47 -11.51 6.13
N CYS A 215 -30.55 -10.90 6.88
CA CYS A 215 -30.39 -9.44 6.87
C CYS A 215 -29.88 -8.95 5.50
N SER A 216 -28.98 -9.68 4.87
CA SER A 216 -28.47 -9.37 3.53
C SER A 216 -29.58 -9.43 2.47
N GLU A 217 -30.48 -10.41 2.55
CA GLU A 217 -31.63 -10.52 1.63
C GLU A 217 -32.60 -9.34 1.82
N ILE A 218 -32.93 -9.00 3.07
CA ILE A 218 -33.78 -7.83 3.38
C ILE A 218 -33.11 -6.54 2.87
N ALA A 219 -31.78 -6.41 2.99
CA ALA A 219 -31.06 -5.21 2.60
C ALA A 219 -31.07 -4.95 1.08
N LYS A 220 -31.28 -5.96 0.22
CA LYS A 220 -31.34 -5.79 -1.23
C LYS A 220 -32.44 -4.84 -1.70
N ASP A 221 -33.59 -4.88 -1.02
CA ASP A 221 -34.76 -4.06 -1.35
C ASP A 221 -34.85 -2.79 -0.51
N ALA A 222 -33.82 -2.49 0.29
CA ALA A 222 -33.79 -1.29 1.11
C ALA A 222 -33.69 -0.01 0.23
N PRO A 223 -34.24 1.12 0.73
CA PRO A 223 -34.06 2.41 0.06
C PRO A 223 -32.60 2.70 -0.26
N LYS A 224 -32.32 3.26 -1.43
CA LYS A 224 -30.97 3.60 -1.89
C LYS A 224 -30.68 5.07 -1.61
N ILE A 225 -29.50 5.39 -1.08
CA ILE A 225 -29.11 6.78 -0.79
C ILE A 225 -29.13 7.68 -2.03
N THR A 226 -28.87 7.11 -3.20
CA THR A 226 -28.88 7.83 -4.49
C THR A 226 -30.24 8.42 -4.83
N ASP A 227 -31.36 7.89 -4.29
CA ASP A 227 -32.72 8.39 -4.51
C ASP A 227 -33.04 9.59 -3.60
N TYR A 228 -32.21 9.85 -2.59
CA TYR A 228 -32.37 10.91 -1.57
C TYR A 228 -31.33 12.04 -1.70
N LEU A 229 -30.54 12.04 -2.77
CA LEU A 229 -29.59 13.10 -3.01
C LEU A 229 -30.28 14.43 -3.33
N CYS A 230 -29.86 15.51 -2.65
CA CYS A 230 -30.23 16.86 -3.05
C CYS A 230 -29.61 17.20 -4.42
N ASP A 231 -30.09 18.26 -5.07
CA ASP A 231 -29.63 18.64 -6.41
C ASP A 231 -28.12 18.88 -6.45
N GLU A 232 -27.53 19.51 -5.43
CA GLU A 232 -26.09 19.71 -5.32
C GLU A 232 -25.31 18.40 -5.34
N CYS A 233 -25.71 17.43 -4.46
CA CYS A 233 -25.01 16.15 -4.36
C CYS A 233 -25.23 15.29 -5.61
N ARG A 234 -26.40 15.37 -6.25
CA ARG A 234 -26.70 14.70 -7.50
C ARG A 234 -25.82 15.24 -8.64
N ASN A 235 -25.80 16.57 -8.79
CA ASN A 235 -25.00 17.22 -9.82
C ASN A 235 -23.50 16.94 -9.64
N HIS A 236 -23.02 16.92 -8.39
CA HIS A 236 -21.65 16.57 -8.08
C HIS A 236 -21.33 15.12 -8.51
N PHE A 237 -22.19 14.17 -8.13
CA PHE A 237 -21.98 12.75 -8.47
C PHE A 237 -22.08 12.48 -9.97
N ASP A 238 -23.02 13.13 -10.65
CA ASP A 238 -23.16 13.06 -12.13
C ASP A 238 -21.92 13.64 -12.83
N ALA A 239 -21.33 14.70 -12.28
CA ALA A 239 -20.09 15.27 -12.81
C ALA A 239 -18.88 14.33 -12.62
N VAL A 240 -18.76 13.68 -11.45
CA VAL A 240 -17.70 12.66 -11.22
C VAL A 240 -17.81 11.55 -12.27
N GLN A 241 -19.00 10.99 -12.47
CA GLN A 241 -19.23 9.95 -13.50
C GLN A 241 -18.82 10.41 -14.90
N LYS A 242 -19.17 11.64 -15.27
CA LYS A 242 -18.80 12.26 -16.53
C LYS A 242 -17.29 12.35 -16.75
N TYR A 243 -16.53 12.70 -15.69
CA TYR A 243 -15.07 12.74 -15.77
C TYR A 243 -14.47 11.33 -15.89
N LEU A 244 -15.01 10.35 -15.17
CA LEU A 244 -14.56 8.97 -15.26
C LEU A 244 -14.83 8.38 -16.65
N ASP A 245 -16.02 8.63 -17.20
CA ASP A 245 -16.39 8.24 -18.57
C ASP A 245 -15.44 8.84 -19.61
N ALA A 246 -15.14 10.14 -19.46
CA ALA A 246 -14.22 10.86 -20.35
C ALA A 246 -12.78 10.34 -20.25
N ALA A 247 -12.39 9.82 -19.08
CA ALA A 247 -11.08 9.21 -18.85
C ALA A 247 -11.04 7.72 -19.26
N GLY A 248 -12.16 7.13 -19.68
CA GLY A 248 -12.25 5.71 -20.03
C GLY A 248 -12.07 4.77 -18.84
N ILE A 249 -12.41 5.22 -17.62
CA ILE A 249 -12.33 4.43 -16.41
C ILE A 249 -13.65 3.70 -16.21
N GLU A 250 -13.60 2.38 -16.25
CA GLU A 250 -14.77 1.54 -16.00
C GLU A 250 -15.13 1.50 -14.51
N TYR A 251 -16.41 1.62 -14.19
CA TYR A 251 -16.92 1.58 -12.82
C TYR A 251 -18.34 1.00 -12.77
N THR A 252 -18.75 0.62 -11.56
CA THR A 252 -20.14 0.31 -11.24
C THR A 252 -20.64 1.23 -10.12
N VAL A 253 -21.90 1.70 -10.25
CA VAL A 253 -22.54 2.43 -9.14
C VAL A 253 -23.14 1.42 -8.19
N ASP A 254 -22.58 1.34 -6.97
CA ASP A 254 -23.08 0.45 -5.92
C ASP A 254 -23.61 1.26 -4.73
N PRO A 255 -24.94 1.45 -4.61
CA PRO A 255 -25.54 2.22 -3.53
C PRO A 255 -25.43 1.56 -2.15
N THR A 256 -24.89 0.35 -2.06
CA THR A 256 -24.70 -0.38 -0.81
C THR A 256 -23.34 -0.13 -0.17
N ILE A 257 -22.42 0.58 -0.84
CA ILE A 257 -21.12 0.93 -0.25
C ILE A 257 -21.34 1.76 1.01
N VAL A 258 -20.91 1.20 2.14
CA VAL A 258 -20.87 1.85 3.45
C VAL A 258 -19.43 1.84 3.95
N ARG A 259 -18.85 3.03 4.14
CA ARG A 259 -17.46 3.15 4.62
C ARG A 259 -17.32 2.85 6.11
N GLY A 260 -16.15 2.37 6.49
CA GLY A 260 -15.83 2.00 7.87
C GLY A 260 -15.65 3.16 8.85
N LEU A 261 -15.57 4.39 8.35
CA LEU A 261 -15.25 5.60 9.08
C LEU A 261 -16.38 6.62 8.87
N ASP A 262 -16.71 7.37 9.91
CA ASP A 262 -17.93 8.20 9.92
C ASP A 262 -17.75 9.57 9.22
N TYR A 263 -16.54 9.98 8.90
CA TYR A 263 -16.26 11.30 8.34
C TYR A 263 -16.63 11.48 6.87
N TYR A 264 -16.93 10.41 6.14
CA TYR A 264 -17.18 10.52 4.70
C TYR A 264 -18.44 11.32 4.36
N THR A 265 -18.37 12.04 3.22
CA THR A 265 -19.46 12.81 2.61
C THR A 265 -19.43 12.66 1.10
N LYS A 266 -20.56 12.96 0.40
CA LYS A 266 -20.65 12.96 -1.07
C LYS A 266 -20.07 11.67 -1.69
N THR A 267 -19.03 11.78 -2.52
CA THR A 267 -18.43 10.66 -3.25
C THR A 267 -17.68 9.70 -2.33
N VAL A 268 -17.94 8.42 -2.48
CA VAL A 268 -17.15 7.31 -1.91
C VAL A 268 -16.88 6.27 -2.97
N PHE A 269 -15.76 5.57 -2.86
CA PHE A 269 -15.41 4.51 -3.80
C PHE A 269 -14.60 3.39 -3.16
N GLU A 270 -14.63 2.23 -3.79
CA GLU A 270 -13.83 1.06 -3.44
C GLU A 270 -13.32 0.36 -4.69
N PHE A 271 -12.08 -0.09 -4.65
CA PHE A 271 -11.57 -1.08 -5.58
C PHE A 271 -11.65 -2.45 -4.91
N VAL A 272 -12.42 -3.33 -5.49
CA VAL A 272 -12.80 -4.62 -4.90
C VAL A 272 -12.42 -5.78 -5.79
N THR A 273 -12.15 -6.93 -5.18
CA THR A 273 -11.88 -8.19 -5.87
C THR A 273 -12.43 -9.37 -5.09
N ASP A 274 -12.81 -10.43 -5.78
CA ASP A 274 -13.27 -11.69 -5.18
C ASP A 274 -12.12 -12.69 -4.94
N CYS A 275 -10.94 -12.46 -5.52
CA CYS A 275 -9.85 -13.44 -5.51
C CYS A 275 -9.19 -13.64 -4.14
N ILE A 276 -9.36 -12.71 -3.20
CA ILE A 276 -8.84 -12.79 -1.82
C ILE A 276 -9.94 -13.02 -0.76
N GLY A 277 -11.12 -13.46 -1.19
CA GLY A 277 -12.25 -13.83 -0.33
C GLY A 277 -12.95 -12.64 0.30
N ALA A 278 -13.48 -12.79 1.53
CA ALA A 278 -14.38 -11.82 2.17
C ALA A 278 -13.76 -10.44 2.47
N GLN A 279 -12.47 -10.25 2.27
CA GLN A 279 -11.73 -9.00 2.47
C GLN A 279 -11.34 -8.35 1.13
N GLY A 280 -12.23 -8.39 0.16
CA GLY A 280 -12.01 -8.02 -1.22
C GLY A 280 -11.65 -6.55 -1.50
N THR A 281 -11.88 -5.62 -0.56
CA THR A 281 -11.53 -4.21 -0.76
C THR A 281 -10.01 -4.00 -0.64
N VAL A 282 -9.34 -3.68 -1.72
CA VAL A 282 -7.88 -3.40 -1.77
C VAL A 282 -7.56 -1.92 -1.64
N CYS A 283 -8.47 -1.06 -2.11
CA CYS A 283 -8.40 0.39 -1.99
C CYS A 283 -9.78 0.94 -1.64
N GLY A 284 -9.82 1.97 -0.81
CA GLY A 284 -11.06 2.64 -0.54
C GLY A 284 -10.85 4.08 -0.11
N GLY A 285 -11.74 4.95 -0.58
CA GLY A 285 -11.63 6.37 -0.39
C GLY A 285 -12.94 7.11 -0.60
N GLY A 286 -12.82 8.42 -0.66
CA GLY A 286 -13.93 9.34 -0.90
C GLY A 286 -13.66 10.71 -0.31
N ARG A 287 -14.71 11.52 -0.27
CA ARG A 287 -14.70 12.90 0.23
C ARG A 287 -15.07 12.96 1.71
N TYR A 288 -14.47 13.86 2.44
CA TYR A 288 -14.68 14.07 3.88
C TYR A 288 -14.54 15.55 4.25
N ASP A 289 -15.46 16.36 3.71
CA ASP A 289 -15.42 17.82 3.78
C ASP A 289 -15.48 18.41 5.20
N GLY A 290 -15.98 17.65 6.17
CA GLY A 290 -16.12 18.08 7.58
C GLY A 290 -14.93 17.74 8.48
N LEU A 291 -13.98 16.90 8.04
CA LEU A 291 -12.93 16.36 8.93
C LEU A 291 -12.06 17.46 9.54
N ILE A 292 -11.64 18.43 8.74
CA ILE A 292 -10.76 19.51 9.19
C ILE A 292 -11.44 20.38 10.27
N GLU A 293 -12.76 20.62 10.14
CA GLU A 293 -13.54 21.34 11.15
C GLU A 293 -13.70 20.53 12.44
N GLU A 294 -13.94 19.22 12.34
CA GLU A 294 -14.01 18.32 13.50
C GLU A 294 -12.69 18.29 14.28
N LEU A 295 -11.56 18.49 13.60
CA LEU A 295 -10.24 18.61 14.22
C LEU A 295 -9.92 20.02 14.73
N GLY A 296 -10.86 20.98 14.61
CA GLY A 296 -10.72 22.33 15.14
C GLY A 296 -10.18 23.37 14.14
N GLY A 297 -10.07 23.00 12.86
CA GLY A 297 -9.70 23.91 11.78
C GLY A 297 -10.87 24.70 11.20
N LYS A 298 -10.60 25.51 10.18
CA LYS A 298 -11.63 26.12 9.35
C LYS A 298 -12.16 25.10 8.34
N HIS A 299 -13.33 25.36 7.78
CA HIS A 299 -13.87 24.53 6.70
C HIS A 299 -12.87 24.43 5.55
N LEU A 300 -12.37 23.23 5.32
CA LEU A 300 -11.44 22.92 4.25
C LEU A 300 -11.87 21.58 3.62
N PRO A 301 -12.57 21.62 2.47
CA PRO A 301 -13.03 20.42 1.80
C PRO A 301 -11.88 19.48 1.50
N SER A 302 -12.10 18.20 1.73
CA SER A 302 -11.02 17.22 1.72
C SER A 302 -11.50 15.91 1.13
N LEU A 303 -10.57 15.18 0.51
CA LEU A 303 -10.81 13.88 -0.08
C LEU A 303 -9.52 13.07 -0.11
N GLY A 304 -9.65 11.73 -0.13
CA GLY A 304 -8.48 10.88 -0.15
C GLY A 304 -8.84 9.40 -0.26
N PHE A 305 -7.82 8.57 -0.37
CA PHE A 305 -7.96 7.12 -0.31
C PHE A 305 -6.77 6.45 0.36
N ALA A 306 -6.98 5.21 0.77
CA ALA A 306 -5.90 4.34 1.22
C ALA A 306 -5.95 2.98 0.52
N MET A 307 -4.77 2.48 0.11
CA MET A 307 -4.55 1.13 -0.42
C MET A 307 -3.82 0.28 0.61
N GLY A 308 -4.29 -0.96 0.82
CA GLY A 308 -3.62 -1.92 1.70
C GLY A 308 -2.53 -2.67 0.95
N MET A 309 -1.26 -2.49 1.34
CA MET A 309 -0.10 -3.11 0.69
C MET A 309 -0.17 -4.63 0.67
N GLU A 310 -0.46 -5.26 1.81
CA GLU A 310 -0.56 -6.72 1.93
C GLU A 310 -1.65 -7.30 1.04
N ARG A 311 -2.78 -6.57 0.89
CA ARG A 311 -3.88 -7.03 0.03
C ARG A 311 -3.52 -6.96 -1.44
N LEU A 312 -2.85 -5.90 -1.88
CA LEU A 312 -2.36 -5.79 -3.26
C LEU A 312 -1.38 -6.91 -3.60
N LEU A 313 -0.38 -7.16 -2.73
CA LEU A 313 0.57 -8.25 -2.89
C LEU A 313 -0.12 -9.63 -2.91
N MET A 314 -1.16 -9.83 -2.08
CA MET A 314 -1.96 -11.06 -2.12
C MET A 314 -2.72 -11.23 -3.44
N VAL A 315 -3.26 -10.15 -4.00
CA VAL A 315 -3.94 -10.20 -5.32
C VAL A 315 -2.93 -10.53 -6.41
N MET A 316 -1.76 -9.88 -6.41
CA MET A 316 -0.67 -10.17 -7.37
C MET A 316 -0.26 -11.65 -7.32
N ASP A 317 -0.04 -12.18 -6.12
CA ASP A 317 0.30 -13.60 -5.91
C ASP A 317 -0.80 -14.54 -6.44
N LYS A 318 -2.06 -14.24 -6.16
CA LYS A 318 -3.22 -15.02 -6.63
C LYS A 318 -3.41 -14.98 -8.14
N GLN A 319 -3.08 -13.87 -8.79
CA GLN A 319 -3.12 -13.74 -10.24
C GLN A 319 -1.87 -14.29 -10.93
N GLY A 320 -0.85 -14.73 -10.16
CA GLY A 320 0.40 -15.24 -10.70
C GLY A 320 1.25 -14.16 -11.38
N ILE A 321 1.15 -12.91 -10.92
CA ILE A 321 1.94 -11.80 -11.46
C ILE A 321 3.38 -11.95 -10.98
N GLU A 322 4.30 -12.12 -11.92
CA GLU A 322 5.72 -12.18 -11.64
C GLU A 322 6.27 -10.78 -11.38
N ILE A 323 6.84 -10.60 -10.20
CA ILE A 323 7.53 -9.36 -9.82
C ILE A 323 9.03 -9.57 -10.05
N PRO A 324 9.68 -8.74 -10.87
CA PRO A 324 11.11 -8.89 -11.13
C PRO A 324 11.92 -8.63 -9.85
N ASP A 325 12.79 -9.57 -9.52
CA ASP A 325 13.85 -9.36 -8.53
C ASP A 325 15.03 -8.72 -9.21
N ASN A 326 15.24 -7.42 -8.99
CA ASN A 326 16.34 -6.68 -9.59
C ASN A 326 17.61 -6.69 -8.71
N ASP A 327 17.57 -7.40 -7.57
CA ASP A 327 18.68 -7.49 -6.63
C ASP A 327 19.54 -8.74 -6.88
N GLU A 328 19.68 -9.14 -8.17
CA GLU A 328 20.52 -10.26 -8.58
C GLU A 328 22.00 -9.96 -8.35
N CYS A 329 22.74 -10.92 -7.77
CA CYS A 329 24.19 -10.81 -7.62
C CYS A 329 24.85 -10.88 -8.99
N MET A 330 25.31 -9.74 -9.51
CA MET A 330 25.94 -9.68 -10.82
C MET A 330 27.28 -10.41 -10.87
N LEU A 331 28.09 -10.31 -9.81
CA LEU A 331 29.41 -10.92 -9.75
C LEU A 331 29.74 -11.49 -8.38
N TYR A 332 30.13 -12.75 -8.33
CA TYR A 332 30.73 -13.35 -7.14
C TYR A 332 32.22 -13.64 -7.38
N ILE A 333 33.12 -13.13 -6.52
CA ILE A 333 34.55 -13.39 -6.59
C ILE A 333 34.95 -14.38 -5.49
N ALA A 334 35.27 -15.62 -5.88
CA ALA A 334 35.79 -16.62 -4.98
C ALA A 334 37.31 -16.46 -4.85
N THR A 335 37.87 -16.64 -3.66
CA THR A 335 39.26 -16.32 -3.36
C THR A 335 40.01 -17.47 -2.70
N MET A 336 41.28 -17.62 -3.05
CA MET A 336 42.27 -18.50 -2.39
C MET A 336 43.52 -17.70 -2.04
N GLY A 337 43.82 -17.55 -0.76
CA GLY A 337 44.96 -16.77 -0.25
C GLY A 337 44.62 -15.30 0.02
N ASP A 338 45.52 -14.63 0.75
CA ASP A 338 45.25 -13.29 1.24
C ASP A 338 45.41 -12.20 0.17
N ALA A 339 46.38 -12.39 -0.77
CA ALA A 339 46.54 -11.50 -1.91
C ALA A 339 45.27 -11.47 -2.79
N ALA A 340 44.66 -12.65 -3.04
CA ALA A 340 43.44 -12.79 -3.80
C ALA A 340 42.24 -12.08 -3.09
N LYS A 341 42.15 -12.13 -1.74
CA LYS A 341 41.12 -11.40 -1.01
C LYS A 341 41.24 -9.88 -1.14
N VAL A 342 42.46 -9.35 -1.09
CA VAL A 342 42.72 -7.92 -1.28
C VAL A 342 42.29 -7.48 -2.68
N LYS A 343 42.70 -8.23 -3.72
CA LYS A 343 42.33 -7.92 -5.09
C LYS A 343 40.81 -8.07 -5.32
N ALA A 344 40.19 -9.11 -4.79
CA ALA A 344 38.73 -9.26 -4.85
C ALA A 344 38.01 -8.08 -4.27
N PHE A 345 38.45 -7.58 -3.12
CA PHE A 345 37.85 -6.41 -2.48
C PHE A 345 37.96 -5.14 -3.33
N GLU A 346 39.11 -4.94 -3.97
CA GLU A 346 39.32 -3.85 -4.93
C GLU A 346 38.33 -3.93 -6.12
N LEU A 347 38.25 -5.10 -6.77
CA LEU A 347 37.38 -5.31 -7.94
C LEU A 347 35.90 -5.18 -7.59
N ILE A 348 35.44 -5.76 -6.47
CA ILE A 348 34.08 -5.64 -5.98
C ILE A 348 33.70 -4.17 -5.76
N LYS A 349 34.61 -3.37 -5.19
CA LYS A 349 34.38 -1.94 -5.03
C LYS A 349 34.13 -1.25 -6.39
N GLN A 350 34.86 -1.62 -7.43
CA GLN A 350 34.67 -1.07 -8.78
C GLN A 350 33.27 -1.46 -9.32
N VAL A 351 32.88 -2.73 -9.23
CA VAL A 351 31.55 -3.22 -9.66
C VAL A 351 30.44 -2.49 -8.93
N ARG A 352 30.54 -2.39 -7.60
CA ARG A 352 29.55 -1.70 -6.75
C ARG A 352 29.45 -0.20 -7.05
N SER A 353 30.54 0.45 -7.47
CA SER A 353 30.50 1.87 -7.86
C SER A 353 29.72 2.12 -9.15
N CYS A 354 29.45 1.08 -9.93
CA CYS A 354 28.56 1.11 -11.11
C CYS A 354 27.12 0.72 -10.78
N GLY A 355 26.76 0.60 -9.49
CA GLY A 355 25.41 0.24 -9.05
C GLY A 355 25.06 -1.24 -9.15
N MET A 356 26.04 -2.10 -9.47
CA MET A 356 25.84 -3.56 -9.56
C MET A 356 26.13 -4.25 -8.23
N ILE A 357 25.38 -5.32 -7.94
CA ILE A 357 25.62 -6.15 -6.75
C ILE A 357 26.79 -7.10 -7.02
N ALA A 358 27.79 -7.07 -6.16
CA ALA A 358 28.93 -7.98 -6.21
C ALA A 358 29.32 -8.44 -4.82
N GLU A 359 29.67 -9.72 -4.69
CA GLU A 359 30.01 -10.36 -3.41
C GLU A 359 31.32 -11.16 -3.47
N THR A 360 31.89 -11.40 -2.28
CA THR A 360 33.02 -12.33 -2.06
C THR A 360 32.83 -13.04 -0.73
N ASP A 361 33.65 -14.04 -0.44
CA ASP A 361 33.61 -14.74 0.83
C ASP A 361 34.09 -13.89 1.99
N VAL A 362 33.23 -13.67 2.97
CA VAL A 362 33.53 -12.90 4.19
C VAL A 362 33.58 -13.77 5.46
N ILE A 363 33.38 -15.10 5.35
CA ILE A 363 33.37 -16.00 6.50
C ILE A 363 34.47 -17.09 6.46
N GLY A 364 35.34 -17.04 5.46
CA GLY A 364 36.50 -17.93 5.35
C GLY A 364 36.16 -19.35 4.81
N ARG A 365 35.21 -19.46 3.89
CA ARG A 365 34.88 -20.73 3.20
C ARG A 365 36.01 -21.18 2.31
N GLY A 366 36.22 -22.51 2.19
CA GLY A 366 37.07 -23.08 1.15
C GLY A 366 36.42 -22.90 -0.25
N LEU A 367 37.22 -22.90 -1.30
CA LEU A 367 36.80 -22.59 -2.68
C LEU A 367 35.53 -23.30 -3.12
N ARG A 368 35.44 -24.63 -2.90
CA ARG A 368 34.27 -25.41 -3.26
C ARG A 368 32.97 -24.88 -2.57
N ALA A 369 33.08 -24.46 -1.32
CA ALA A 369 31.95 -23.92 -0.56
C ALA A 369 31.62 -22.47 -1.01
N GLN A 370 32.61 -21.69 -1.44
CA GLN A 370 32.38 -20.37 -2.03
C GLN A 370 31.61 -20.49 -3.35
N MET A 371 32.02 -21.38 -4.26
CA MET A 371 31.31 -21.60 -5.52
C MET A 371 29.86 -22.14 -5.31
N LYS A 372 29.68 -23.02 -4.34
CA LYS A 372 28.34 -23.46 -3.97
C LYS A 372 27.48 -22.32 -3.38
N TYR A 373 28.11 -21.35 -2.74
CA TYR A 373 27.40 -20.16 -2.24
C TYR A 373 27.07 -19.20 -3.38
N ALA A 374 27.97 -19.00 -4.33
CA ALA A 374 27.71 -18.23 -5.57
C ALA A 374 26.47 -18.76 -6.31
N ASP A 375 26.40 -20.09 -6.47
CA ASP A 375 25.24 -20.75 -7.07
C ASP A 375 23.97 -20.59 -6.22
N LYS A 376 24.06 -20.63 -4.89
CA LYS A 376 22.92 -20.45 -3.98
C LYS A 376 22.33 -19.04 -3.98
N ILE A 377 23.15 -18.03 -4.27
CA ILE A 377 22.72 -16.62 -4.37
C ILE A 377 22.43 -16.21 -5.80
N ASP A 378 22.32 -17.19 -6.70
CA ASP A 378 22.04 -17.00 -8.12
C ASP A 378 22.96 -15.96 -8.78
N ALA A 379 24.27 -16.00 -8.43
CA ALA A 379 25.24 -15.07 -9.01
C ALA A 379 25.34 -15.29 -10.52
N ARG A 380 25.12 -14.23 -11.30
CA ARG A 380 25.13 -14.29 -12.76
C ARG A 380 26.51 -14.62 -13.32
N TYR A 381 27.54 -14.05 -12.72
CA TYR A 381 28.94 -14.30 -13.08
C TYR A 381 29.76 -14.69 -11.85
N SER A 382 30.80 -15.48 -12.08
CA SER A 382 31.79 -15.77 -11.06
C SER A 382 33.20 -15.65 -11.55
N ILE A 383 34.12 -15.25 -10.66
CA ILE A 383 35.57 -15.24 -10.86
C ILE A 383 36.21 -16.05 -9.73
N VAL A 384 37.23 -16.84 -10.05
CA VAL A 384 38.08 -17.46 -9.03
C VAL A 384 39.44 -16.74 -9.09
N LEU A 385 39.89 -16.23 -7.95
CA LEU A 385 41.21 -15.61 -7.78
C LEU A 385 42.06 -16.46 -6.83
N GLY A 386 43.23 -16.81 -7.33
CA GLY A 386 44.31 -17.41 -6.58
C GLY A 386 45.65 -16.74 -6.90
N ASP A 387 46.75 -17.32 -6.46
CA ASP A 387 48.10 -16.73 -6.65
C ASP A 387 48.44 -16.60 -8.16
N ASN A 388 48.06 -17.58 -9.00
CA ASN A 388 48.33 -17.54 -10.43
C ASN A 388 47.63 -16.37 -11.14
N GLU A 389 46.34 -16.14 -10.83
CA GLU A 389 45.56 -15.05 -11.41
C GLU A 389 46.13 -13.68 -10.99
N ILE A 390 46.61 -13.58 -9.74
CA ILE A 390 47.25 -12.36 -9.25
C ILE A 390 48.58 -12.10 -9.94
N GLU A 391 49.46 -13.14 -10.10
CA GLU A 391 50.73 -13.03 -10.78
C GLU A 391 50.59 -12.68 -12.26
N GLN A 392 49.61 -13.28 -12.96
CA GLN A 392 49.36 -13.05 -14.38
C GLN A 392 48.55 -11.76 -14.63
N ASN A 393 47.97 -11.17 -13.57
CA ASN A 393 47.07 -10.03 -13.66
C ASN A 393 45.86 -10.27 -14.59
N THR A 394 45.40 -11.54 -14.70
CA THR A 394 44.25 -11.95 -15.52
C THR A 394 43.42 -13.00 -14.79
N ALA A 395 42.15 -13.06 -15.09
CA ALA A 395 41.22 -14.07 -14.54
C ALA A 395 40.16 -14.42 -15.59
N LYS A 396 39.46 -15.54 -15.35
CA LYS A 396 38.33 -15.97 -16.16
C LYS A 396 37.04 -15.60 -15.46
N VAL A 397 36.22 -14.79 -16.11
CA VAL A 397 34.80 -14.56 -15.76
C VAL A 397 34.02 -15.73 -16.33
N LYS A 398 33.29 -16.44 -15.48
CA LYS A 398 32.38 -17.54 -15.85
C LYS A 398 30.94 -17.03 -15.78
N ASN A 399 30.22 -17.14 -16.88
CA ASN A 399 28.76 -17.05 -16.86
C ASN A 399 28.20 -18.30 -16.17
N MET A 400 27.45 -18.12 -15.08
CA MET A 400 26.99 -19.25 -14.23
C MET A 400 25.83 -20.02 -14.87
N GLU A 401 25.05 -19.39 -15.75
CA GLU A 401 23.95 -20.02 -16.48
C GLU A 401 24.45 -20.87 -17.65
N THR A 402 25.27 -20.27 -18.54
CA THR A 402 25.72 -20.93 -19.77
C THR A 402 27.00 -21.76 -19.57
N GLY A 403 27.77 -21.49 -18.53
CA GLY A 403 29.07 -22.07 -18.27
C GLY A 403 30.20 -21.51 -19.15
N GLU A 404 29.90 -20.59 -20.07
CA GLU A 404 30.90 -19.93 -20.91
C GLU A 404 31.87 -19.11 -20.07
N THR A 405 33.11 -19.01 -20.53
CA THR A 405 34.18 -18.24 -19.86
C THR A 405 34.83 -17.24 -20.79
N ALA A 406 35.13 -16.05 -20.28
CA ALA A 406 35.87 -15.02 -20.96
C ALA A 406 37.00 -14.51 -20.06
N GLU A 407 38.10 -14.05 -20.67
CA GLU A 407 39.26 -13.54 -19.93
C GLU A 407 39.12 -12.02 -19.67
N VAL A 408 39.48 -11.60 -18.46
CA VAL A 408 39.54 -10.20 -18.04
C VAL A 408 40.88 -9.88 -17.40
N THR A 409 41.32 -8.64 -17.52
CA THR A 409 42.49 -8.12 -16.79
C THR A 409 42.04 -7.63 -15.40
N LEU A 410 42.93 -7.77 -14.40
CA LEU A 410 42.67 -7.37 -13.03
C LEU A 410 43.21 -5.96 -12.70
N ASP A 411 43.27 -5.10 -13.70
CA ASP A 411 43.77 -3.73 -13.62
C ASP A 411 42.68 -2.68 -13.80
N GLY A 412 43.02 -1.45 -14.14
CA GLY A 412 42.09 -0.35 -14.36
C GLY A 412 41.08 -0.57 -15.50
N HIS A 413 41.31 -1.55 -16.39
CA HIS A 413 40.42 -1.91 -17.51
C HIS A 413 39.41 -3.04 -17.15
N PHE A 414 39.44 -3.55 -15.92
CA PHE A 414 38.58 -4.65 -15.49
C PHE A 414 37.10 -4.37 -15.79
N MET A 415 36.62 -3.20 -15.40
CA MET A 415 35.20 -2.86 -15.58
C MET A 415 34.80 -2.73 -17.05
N GLU A 416 35.66 -2.18 -17.87
CA GLU A 416 35.44 -2.06 -19.33
C GLU A 416 35.21 -3.45 -19.92
N LYS A 417 36.15 -4.38 -19.66
CA LYS A 417 36.08 -5.76 -20.11
C LYS A 417 34.90 -6.54 -19.56
N PHE A 418 34.58 -6.33 -18.29
CA PHE A 418 33.44 -7.01 -17.65
C PHE A 418 32.11 -6.56 -18.28
N ILE A 419 31.93 -5.27 -18.55
CA ILE A 419 30.76 -4.74 -19.24
C ILE A 419 30.67 -5.25 -20.69
N GLU A 420 31.80 -5.34 -21.44
CA GLU A 420 31.79 -5.94 -22.76
C GLU A 420 31.30 -7.38 -22.77
N ILE A 421 31.66 -8.20 -21.75
CA ILE A 421 31.21 -9.57 -21.62
C ILE A 421 29.67 -9.59 -21.37
N GLN A 422 29.16 -8.75 -20.47
CA GLN A 422 27.72 -8.66 -20.18
C GLN A 422 26.92 -8.32 -21.45
N LEU A 423 27.36 -7.28 -22.20
CA LEU A 423 26.68 -6.85 -23.42
C LEU A 423 26.73 -7.93 -24.52
N SER A 424 27.84 -8.67 -24.62
CA SER A 424 27.97 -9.80 -25.57
C SER A 424 26.98 -10.94 -25.23
N ASP A 425 26.84 -11.28 -23.96
CA ASP A 425 25.92 -12.33 -23.50
C ASP A 425 24.45 -11.93 -23.69
N GLU A 426 24.08 -10.66 -23.43
CA GLU A 426 22.74 -10.15 -23.69
C GLU A 426 22.35 -10.14 -25.18
N GLN A 427 23.31 -9.93 -26.07
CA GLN A 427 23.08 -10.01 -27.51
C GLN A 427 22.89 -11.44 -28.04
N LYS A 428 23.51 -12.43 -27.38
CA LYS A 428 23.32 -13.84 -27.72
C LYS A 428 21.97 -14.41 -27.28
N ASN A 429 21.38 -13.83 -26.23
CA ASN A 429 20.12 -14.27 -25.63
C ASN A 429 18.88 -13.58 -26.24
N LYS A 430 19.07 -12.62 -27.15
CA LYS A 430 18.01 -11.99 -27.97
C LYS A 430 17.90 -12.67 -29.32
#